data_5e689187fd554b8798e0491c83312def
#
_entry.id   5e689187fd554b8798e0491c83312def
#
_cell.length_a   1.000
_cell.length_b   1.000
_cell.length_c   1.000
_cell.angle_alpha   90.00
_cell.angle_beta   90.00
_cell.angle_gamma   90.00
#
_symmetry.space_group_name_H-M   'P 1'
#
loop_
_entity.id
_entity.type
_entity.pdbx_description
1 polymer ?
#
loop_
_entity_poly.entity_id
_entity_poly.type
_entity_poly.pdbx_seq_one_letter_code
_entity_poly.pdbx_strand_id
1 'polypeptide(L)'
;MKNILRAEEAAMAVLGIYFLTIHNLHLSVWIWLLLFFSSDISMLGYLVNAKVGAISYNIFHHTVIAIAVVGMGFFMKIEVVMVIGILLFAHSSFDRFMGYGLKYFSCFNDTHLGKLKKDKTIVGGNFRHSLILTMEKHEK
;
A
#
# COMPACT_ATOMS: atom_id res chain seq x y z
N MET A 1 1.47 11.56 -17.41
CA MET A 1 1.15 10.16 -17.12
C MET A 1 0.83 9.90 -15.64
N LYS A 2 1.66 10.29 -14.65
CA LYS A 2 1.37 10.04 -13.21
C LYS A 2 0.03 10.60 -12.72
N ASN A 3 -0.39 11.78 -13.20
CA ASN A 3 -1.66 12.39 -12.78
C ASN A 3 -2.88 11.67 -13.37
N ILE A 4 -2.74 11.10 -14.57
CA ILE A 4 -3.81 10.32 -15.21
C ILE A 4 -4.04 9.02 -14.42
N LEU A 5 -2.97 8.31 -14.08
CA LEU A 5 -3.04 7.11 -13.24
C LEU A 5 -3.66 7.39 -11.86
N ARG A 6 -3.30 8.52 -11.24
CA ARG A 6 -3.94 8.93 -9.98
C ARG A 6 -5.43 9.22 -10.13
N ALA A 7 -5.84 9.89 -11.20
CA ALA A 7 -7.25 10.14 -11.46
C ALA A 7 -8.04 8.84 -11.65
N GLU A 8 -7.44 7.86 -12.31
CA GLU A 8 -8.00 6.52 -12.52
C GLU A 8 -8.16 5.77 -11.17
N GLU A 9 -7.13 5.78 -10.32
CA GLU A 9 -7.19 5.19 -8.98
C GLU A 9 -8.21 5.91 -8.08
N ALA A 10 -8.31 7.25 -8.17
CA ALA A 10 -9.35 8.00 -7.46
C ALA A 10 -10.76 7.59 -7.90
N ALA A 11 -10.98 7.44 -9.20
CA ALA A 11 -12.27 6.99 -9.73
C ALA A 11 -12.62 5.57 -9.24
N MET A 12 -11.64 4.66 -9.21
CA MET A 12 -11.83 3.31 -8.68
C MET A 12 -12.12 3.31 -7.18
N ALA A 13 -11.44 4.15 -6.40
CA ALA A 13 -11.73 4.30 -4.97
C ALA A 13 -13.16 4.81 -4.73
N VAL A 14 -13.58 5.84 -5.48
CA VAL A 14 -14.95 6.39 -5.40
C VAL A 14 -15.97 5.32 -5.79
N LEU A 15 -15.72 4.55 -6.84
CA LEU A 15 -16.59 3.45 -7.26
C LEU A 15 -16.71 2.39 -6.16
N GLY A 16 -15.61 1.99 -5.54
CA GLY A 16 -15.62 1.05 -4.42
C GLY A 16 -16.42 1.57 -3.23
N ILE A 17 -16.23 2.84 -2.85
CA ILE A 17 -17.01 3.49 -1.78
C ILE A 17 -18.50 3.52 -2.14
N TYR A 18 -18.85 3.81 -3.39
CA TYR A 18 -20.24 3.78 -3.86
C TYR A 18 -20.85 2.39 -3.70
N PHE A 19 -20.15 1.33 -4.07
CA PHE A 19 -20.63 -0.04 -3.85
C PHE A 19 -20.79 -0.37 -2.37
N LEU A 20 -19.95 0.13 -1.48
CA LEU A 20 -20.13 -0.03 -0.03
C LEU A 20 -21.37 0.68 0.48
N THR A 21 -21.83 1.77 -0.13
CA THR A 21 -23.09 2.41 0.24
C THR A 21 -24.32 1.62 -0.16
N ILE A 22 -24.24 0.89 -1.30
CA ILE A 22 -25.31 0.00 -1.78
C ILE A 22 -25.41 -1.26 -0.91
N HIS A 23 -24.27 -1.86 -0.58
CA HIS A 23 -24.16 -3.06 0.25
C HIS A 23 -23.86 -2.69 1.71
N ASN A 24 -24.63 -1.73 2.23
CA ASN A 24 -24.48 -1.27 3.60
C ASN A 24 -25.04 -2.33 4.56
N LEU A 25 -24.17 -2.98 5.33
CA LEU A 25 -24.53 -3.95 6.37
C LEU A 25 -25.22 -3.31 7.60
N HIS A 26 -25.87 -2.16 7.43
CA HIS A 26 -26.48 -1.34 8.51
C HIS A 26 -25.47 -0.91 9.58
N LEU A 27 -24.17 -0.80 9.22
CA LEU A 27 -23.12 -0.35 10.10
C LEU A 27 -23.06 1.19 10.14
N SER A 28 -22.67 1.72 11.29
CA SER A 28 -22.46 3.17 11.42
C SER A 28 -21.24 3.63 10.62
N VAL A 29 -21.24 4.91 10.21
CA VAL A 29 -20.10 5.52 9.46
C VAL A 29 -18.78 5.35 10.21
N TRP A 30 -18.79 5.41 11.54
CA TRP A 30 -17.60 5.24 12.36
C TRP A 30 -17.01 3.84 12.26
N ILE A 31 -17.86 2.80 12.19
CA ILE A 31 -17.42 1.41 11.97
C ILE A 31 -16.85 1.27 10.58
N TRP A 32 -17.47 1.89 9.56
CA TRP A 32 -16.95 1.88 8.19
C TRP A 32 -15.55 2.52 8.09
N LEU A 33 -15.33 3.66 8.74
CA LEU A 33 -14.02 4.29 8.78
C LEU A 33 -12.98 3.39 9.47
N LEU A 34 -13.34 2.77 10.59
CA LEU A 34 -12.45 1.85 11.29
C LEU A 34 -12.12 0.62 10.45
N LEU A 35 -13.10 0.03 9.78
CA LEU A 35 -12.91 -1.11 8.88
C LEU A 35 -12.05 -0.71 7.66
N PHE A 36 -12.29 0.47 7.10
CA PHE A 36 -11.53 0.95 5.95
C PHE A 36 -10.02 1.04 6.27
N PHE A 37 -9.67 1.63 7.41
CA PHE A 37 -8.27 1.73 7.83
C PHE A 37 -7.72 0.45 8.48
N SER A 38 -8.57 -0.55 8.78
CA SER A 38 -8.11 -1.82 9.37
C SER A 38 -7.19 -2.61 8.42
N SER A 39 -7.26 -2.38 7.10
CA SER A 39 -6.36 -2.98 6.11
C SER A 39 -4.89 -2.63 6.38
N ASP A 40 -4.63 -1.45 6.97
CA ASP A 40 -3.29 -1.00 7.35
C ASP A 40 -2.67 -1.80 8.50
N ILE A 41 -3.48 -2.57 9.25
CA ILE A 41 -2.97 -3.50 10.27
C ILE A 41 -2.00 -4.50 9.66
N SER A 42 -2.12 -4.81 8.35
CA SER A 42 -1.17 -5.63 7.62
C SER A 42 0.27 -5.12 7.67
N MET A 43 0.47 -3.81 7.92
CA MET A 43 1.79 -3.21 8.13
C MET A 43 2.48 -3.69 9.43
N LEU A 44 1.75 -4.25 10.41
CA LEU A 44 2.35 -4.85 11.60
C LEU A 44 3.32 -6.00 11.27
N GLY A 45 3.19 -6.62 10.09
CA GLY A 45 4.17 -7.59 9.60
C GLY A 45 5.60 -7.06 9.53
N TYR A 46 5.79 -5.73 9.40
CA TYR A 46 7.12 -5.10 9.43
C TYR A 46 7.79 -5.12 10.80
N LEU A 47 7.04 -5.35 11.88
CA LEU A 47 7.62 -5.57 13.22
C LEU A 47 8.40 -6.88 13.29
N VAL A 48 8.09 -7.86 12.44
CA VAL A 48 8.82 -9.13 12.35
C VAL A 48 10.06 -8.94 11.46
N ASN A 49 9.87 -8.57 10.20
CA ASN A 49 10.92 -8.20 9.25
C ASN A 49 10.33 -7.58 7.99
N ALA A 50 11.20 -6.99 7.14
CA ALA A 50 10.78 -6.32 5.90
C ALA A 50 10.07 -7.26 4.91
N LYS A 51 10.48 -8.53 4.82
CA LYS A 51 9.90 -9.52 3.92
C LYS A 51 8.48 -9.91 4.35
N VAL A 52 8.27 -10.20 5.64
CA VAL A 52 6.95 -10.52 6.20
C VAL A 52 6.01 -9.31 6.06
N GLY A 53 6.51 -8.12 6.37
CA GLY A 53 5.75 -6.88 6.20
C GLY A 53 5.31 -6.63 4.76
N ALA A 54 6.22 -6.80 3.78
CA ALA A 54 5.91 -6.62 2.37
C ALA A 54 4.88 -7.66 1.87
N ILE A 55 5.03 -8.93 2.25
CA ILE A 55 4.07 -9.99 1.88
C ILE A 55 2.70 -9.68 2.47
N SER A 56 2.63 -9.43 3.78
CA SER A 56 1.38 -9.12 4.47
C SER A 56 0.69 -7.90 3.85
N TYR A 57 1.40 -6.80 3.70
CA TYR A 57 0.88 -5.60 3.07
C TYR A 57 0.36 -5.88 1.65
N ASN A 58 1.17 -6.52 0.81
CA ASN A 58 0.81 -6.77 -0.59
C ASN A 58 -0.44 -7.65 -0.73
N ILE A 59 -0.66 -8.63 0.14
CA ILE A 59 -1.87 -9.46 0.12
C ILE A 59 -3.12 -8.59 0.32
N PHE A 60 -3.12 -7.72 1.31
CA PHE A 60 -4.28 -6.88 1.63
C PHE A 60 -4.48 -5.72 0.64
N HIS A 61 -3.41 -5.28 -0.06
CA HIS A 61 -3.45 -4.14 -0.98
C HIS A 61 -3.37 -4.55 -2.47
N HIS A 62 -3.49 -5.86 -2.77
CA HIS A 62 -3.49 -6.34 -4.15
C HIS A 62 -4.91 -6.34 -4.74
N THR A 63 -5.15 -5.47 -5.73
CA THR A 63 -6.47 -5.31 -6.37
C THR A 63 -7.05 -6.61 -6.91
N VAL A 64 -6.21 -7.51 -7.47
CA VAL A 64 -6.68 -8.80 -7.99
C VAL A 64 -7.21 -9.67 -6.86
N ILE A 65 -6.57 -9.67 -5.69
CA ILE A 65 -7.05 -10.40 -4.51
C ILE A 65 -8.39 -9.84 -4.05
N ALA A 66 -8.52 -8.51 -3.98
CA ALA A 66 -9.77 -7.86 -3.62
C ALA A 66 -10.91 -8.26 -4.57
N ILE A 67 -10.67 -8.23 -5.89
CA ILE A 67 -11.64 -8.64 -6.91
C ILE A 67 -11.98 -10.13 -6.78
N ALA A 68 -11.01 -11.00 -6.51
CA ALA A 68 -11.24 -12.42 -6.29
C ALA A 68 -12.15 -12.67 -5.07
N VAL A 69 -11.95 -11.91 -3.98
CA VAL A 69 -12.80 -11.98 -2.77
C VAL A 69 -14.22 -11.50 -3.08
N VAL A 70 -14.39 -10.41 -3.85
CA VAL A 70 -15.72 -9.95 -4.32
C VAL A 70 -16.41 -11.06 -5.11
N GLY A 71 -15.71 -11.65 -6.09
CA GLY A 71 -16.22 -12.74 -6.92
C GLY A 71 -16.63 -13.96 -6.08
N MET A 72 -15.79 -14.34 -5.12
CA MET A 72 -16.09 -15.44 -4.20
C MET A 72 -17.36 -15.16 -3.37
N GLY A 73 -17.48 -13.95 -2.79
CA GLY A 73 -18.68 -13.54 -2.05
C GLY A 73 -19.94 -13.59 -2.92
N PHE A 74 -19.83 -13.12 -4.17
CA PHE A 74 -20.92 -13.13 -5.13
C PHE A 74 -21.37 -14.57 -5.49
N PHE A 75 -20.44 -15.45 -5.84
CA PHE A 75 -20.76 -16.85 -6.19
C PHE A 75 -21.31 -17.65 -5.00
N MET A 76 -20.76 -17.42 -3.81
CA MET A 76 -21.22 -18.09 -2.57
C MET A 76 -22.50 -17.48 -1.99
N LYS A 77 -22.96 -16.34 -2.55
CA LYS A 77 -24.08 -15.53 -2.03
C LYS A 77 -23.88 -15.10 -0.57
N ILE A 78 -22.63 -14.82 -0.18
CA ILE A 78 -22.27 -14.36 1.16
C ILE A 78 -21.93 -12.88 1.07
N GLU A 79 -22.90 -12.02 1.43
CA GLU A 79 -22.79 -10.57 1.31
C GLU A 79 -21.60 -10.01 2.10
N VAL A 80 -21.34 -10.49 3.30
CA VAL A 80 -20.21 -10.06 4.13
C VAL A 80 -18.87 -10.27 3.42
N VAL A 81 -18.67 -11.43 2.76
CA VAL A 81 -17.43 -11.70 2.00
C VAL A 81 -17.29 -10.75 0.82
N MET A 82 -18.40 -10.49 0.11
CA MET A 82 -18.40 -9.53 -1.00
C MET A 82 -18.04 -8.13 -0.52
N VAL A 83 -18.63 -7.68 0.59
CA VAL A 83 -18.37 -6.36 1.20
C VAL A 83 -16.91 -6.24 1.64
N ILE A 84 -16.31 -7.28 2.22
CA ILE A 84 -14.88 -7.31 2.56
C ILE A 84 -14.04 -7.08 1.29
N GLY A 85 -14.34 -7.77 0.20
CA GLY A 85 -13.63 -7.62 -1.07
C GLY A 85 -13.77 -6.20 -1.64
N ILE A 86 -14.96 -5.61 -1.60
CA ILE A 86 -15.20 -4.21 -2.05
C ILE A 86 -14.42 -3.23 -1.19
N LEU A 87 -14.37 -3.44 0.13
CA LEU A 87 -13.62 -2.61 1.06
C LEU A 87 -12.12 -2.65 0.78
N LEU A 88 -11.56 -3.85 0.58
CA LEU A 88 -10.15 -4.02 0.20
C LEU A 88 -9.84 -3.36 -1.14
N PHE A 89 -10.75 -3.45 -2.12
CA PHE A 89 -10.62 -2.80 -3.41
C PHE A 89 -10.59 -1.27 -3.28
N ALA A 90 -11.55 -0.70 -2.56
CA ALA A 90 -11.65 0.74 -2.35
C ALA A 90 -10.42 1.28 -1.60
N HIS A 91 -9.97 0.58 -0.55
CA HIS A 91 -8.80 0.95 0.22
C HIS A 91 -7.51 0.86 -0.60
N SER A 92 -7.31 -0.22 -1.34
CA SER A 92 -6.15 -0.42 -2.22
C SER A 92 -6.04 0.67 -3.30
N SER A 93 -7.17 1.06 -3.91
CA SER A 93 -7.20 2.14 -4.90
C SER A 93 -6.95 3.51 -4.26
N PHE A 94 -7.48 3.74 -3.05
CA PHE A 94 -7.20 4.96 -2.28
C PHE A 94 -5.71 5.09 -1.96
N ASP A 95 -5.07 4.03 -1.51
CA ASP A 95 -3.63 4.00 -1.25
C ASP A 95 -2.81 4.36 -2.49
N ARG A 96 -3.15 3.79 -3.64
CA ARG A 96 -2.47 4.10 -4.90
C ARG A 96 -2.70 5.53 -5.34
N PHE A 97 -3.89 6.07 -5.14
CA PHE A 97 -4.17 7.49 -5.37
C PHE A 97 -3.26 8.38 -4.52
N MET A 98 -3.05 8.04 -3.24
CA MET A 98 -2.11 8.74 -2.34
C MET A 98 -0.64 8.53 -2.72
N GLY A 99 -0.34 7.56 -3.59
CA GLY A 99 1.01 7.24 -4.05
C GLY A 99 1.66 6.07 -3.30
N TYR A 100 0.92 5.37 -2.44
CA TYR A 100 1.36 4.14 -1.79
C TYR A 100 1.15 2.97 -2.76
N GLY A 101 2.25 2.38 -3.25
CA GLY A 101 2.22 1.21 -4.11
C GLY A 101 2.53 -0.08 -3.36
N LEU A 102 2.41 -1.23 -4.06
CA LEU A 102 2.85 -2.52 -3.54
C LEU A 102 4.32 -2.45 -3.15
N LYS A 103 4.67 -3.08 -2.04
CA LYS A 103 5.98 -3.00 -1.42
C LYS A 103 6.94 -4.04 -1.98
N TYR A 104 8.20 -3.65 -2.21
CA TYR A 104 9.29 -4.59 -2.47
C TYR A 104 9.82 -5.19 -1.16
N PHE A 105 10.48 -6.34 -1.27
CA PHE A 105 11.08 -7.03 -0.12
C PHE A 105 12.34 -6.33 0.43
N SER A 106 12.86 -5.33 -0.30
CA SER A 106 14.09 -4.61 0.05
C SER A 106 13.89 -3.72 1.27
N CYS A 107 12.87 -2.86 1.26
CA CYS A 107 12.53 -2.03 2.41
C CYS A 107 11.11 -1.40 2.26
N PHE A 108 10.60 -0.88 3.38
CA PHE A 108 9.27 -0.25 3.45
C PHE A 108 9.07 0.89 2.45
N ASN A 109 10.12 1.66 2.16
CA ASN A 109 10.04 2.84 1.28
C ASN A 109 10.09 2.49 -0.22
N ASP A 110 10.45 1.25 -0.59
CA ASP A 110 10.53 0.81 -1.98
C ASP A 110 9.19 0.25 -2.44
N THR A 111 8.57 0.92 -3.42
CA THR A 111 7.29 0.50 -4.00
C THR A 111 7.37 0.45 -5.52
N HIS A 112 6.46 -0.28 -6.16
CA HIS A 112 6.37 -0.34 -7.62
C HIS A 112 6.01 1.01 -8.27
N LEU A 113 5.46 1.95 -7.50
CA LEU A 113 5.18 3.33 -7.96
C LEU A 113 6.37 4.28 -7.74
N GLY A 114 7.44 3.81 -7.08
CA GLY A 114 8.65 4.57 -6.77
C GLY A 114 8.97 4.60 -5.28
N LYS A 115 10.04 5.31 -4.91
CA LYS A 115 10.44 5.47 -3.50
C LYS A 115 9.57 6.53 -2.82
N LEU A 116 8.99 6.18 -1.66
CA LEU A 116 8.15 7.07 -0.85
C LEU A 116 8.95 8.22 -0.20
N LYS A 117 10.23 7.98 0.12
CA LYS A 117 11.19 8.98 0.60
C LYS A 117 12.45 8.90 -0.22
N LYS A 118 12.97 10.07 -0.68
CA LYS A 118 14.36 10.15 -1.14
C LYS A 118 15.26 9.85 0.06
N ASP A 119 15.97 8.74 -0.01
CA ASP A 119 16.97 8.40 0.99
C ASP A 119 18.04 9.50 1.01
N LYS A 120 18.06 10.28 2.09
CA LYS A 120 19.15 11.23 2.37
C LYS A 120 20.45 10.49 2.78
N THR A 121 20.42 9.16 2.84
CA THR A 121 21.50 8.32 3.37
C THR A 121 22.66 8.11 2.37
N ILE A 122 22.56 8.59 1.12
CA ILE A 122 23.67 8.47 0.14
C ILE A 122 24.74 9.55 0.35
N VAL A 123 24.47 10.57 1.18
CA VAL A 123 25.48 11.62 1.46
C VAL A 123 26.56 11.13 2.43
N GLY A 124 26.28 10.16 3.30
CA GLY A 124 27.25 9.64 4.25
C GLY A 124 28.29 8.69 3.65
N GLY A 125 27.94 7.93 2.60
CA GLY A 125 28.86 7.00 1.93
C GLY A 125 29.94 7.69 1.14
N ASN A 126 29.58 8.77 0.42
CA ASN A 126 30.55 9.55 -0.37
C ASN A 126 31.46 10.41 0.53
N PHE A 127 30.99 10.83 1.70
CA PHE A 127 31.82 11.62 2.62
C PHE A 127 32.95 10.79 3.21
N ARG A 128 32.67 9.52 3.59
CA ARG A 128 33.69 8.61 4.10
C ARG A 128 34.74 8.26 3.03
N HIS A 129 34.31 8.04 1.79
CA HIS A 129 35.20 7.71 0.69
C HIS A 129 36.06 8.93 0.27
N SER A 130 35.51 10.14 0.30
CA SER A 130 36.26 11.37 0.05
C SER A 130 37.27 11.69 1.15
N LEU A 131 36.94 11.41 2.42
CA LEU A 131 37.86 11.56 3.53
C LEU A 131 39.07 10.63 3.43
N ILE A 132 38.86 9.36 3.06
CA ILE A 132 39.93 8.37 2.89
C ILE A 132 40.87 8.78 1.77
N LEU A 133 40.35 9.23 0.61
CA LEU A 133 41.13 9.71 -0.53
C LEU A 133 41.92 10.99 -0.21
N THR A 134 41.42 11.84 0.70
CA THR A 134 42.11 13.07 1.13
C THR A 134 43.26 12.75 2.07
N MET A 135 43.08 11.77 2.95
CA MET A 135 44.15 11.34 3.88
C MET A 135 45.29 10.63 3.17
N GLU A 136 45.04 9.79 2.17
CA GLU A 136 46.08 9.15 1.36
C GLU A 136 46.92 10.13 0.53
N LYS A 137 46.37 11.30 0.23
CA LYS A 137 47.07 12.34 -0.57
C LYS A 137 48.05 13.19 0.26
N HIS A 138 47.93 13.16 1.59
CA HIS A 138 48.82 13.89 2.51
C HIS A 138 49.98 13.05 3.05
N GLU A 139 50.02 11.73 2.77
CA GLU A 139 51.09 10.82 3.17
C GLU A 139 52.17 10.57 2.06
N LYS A 140 52.08 11.28 0.92
CA LYS A 140 53.09 11.29 -0.11
C LYS A 140 53.74 12.67 -0.26
#